data_a03d6e2c083d55c3e6c71bf39a4991ea
#
_entry.id   a03d6e2c083d55c3e6c71bf39a4991ea
#
_cell.length_a   1.000
_cell.length_b   1.000
_cell.length_c   1.000
_cell.angle_alpha   90.00
_cell.angle_beta   90.00
_cell.angle_gamma   90.00
#
_symmetry.space_group_name_H-M   'P 1'
#
loop_
_entity.id
_entity.type
_entity.pdbx_description
1 polymer ?
#
loop_
_entity_poly.entity_id
_entity_poly.type
_entity_poly.pdbx_seq_one_letter_code
_entity_poly.pdbx_strand_id
1 'polypeptide(L)'
;MIPQAYISEWYQQVPWQTMEQVEQDLVICRALVEIFSDDLLANSLALRGGTALHKLFFSPQQRYSEDIDLVQITAEPFGPLVDRIRERLAFLGEPKRSPKANDFTMYFRFESEFPPIMNLRLKVETNTREHFTVSELIKIPFEVNSQWFMGSCNLTTYKFGGIIGNQAAGIVPTQKRP
;
A
#
# COMPACT_ATOMS: atom_id res chain seq x y z
N MET A 1 -4.30 12.58 -14.29
CA MET A 1 -3.47 12.91 -13.11
C MET A 1 -1.97 12.75 -13.41
N ILE A 2 -1.56 11.66 -13.99
CA ILE A 2 -0.16 11.40 -14.39
C ILE A 2 -0.05 11.58 -15.89
N PRO A 3 0.81 12.47 -16.43
CA PRO A 3 0.99 12.56 -17.88
C PRO A 3 1.32 11.21 -18.52
N GLN A 4 0.67 10.88 -19.63
CA GLN A 4 0.82 9.57 -20.31
C GLN A 4 2.29 9.20 -20.61
N ALA A 5 3.13 10.21 -20.90
CA ALA A 5 4.56 9.99 -21.13
C ALA A 5 5.28 9.39 -19.93
N TYR A 6 4.90 9.77 -18.71
CA TYR A 6 5.51 9.26 -17.47
C TYR A 6 5.00 7.86 -17.11
N ILE A 7 3.75 7.54 -17.46
CA ILE A 7 3.23 6.17 -17.33
C ILE A 7 3.96 5.26 -18.32
N SER A 8 4.18 5.73 -19.55
CA SER A 8 4.92 4.97 -20.58
C SER A 8 6.40 4.74 -20.21
N GLU A 9 7.02 5.70 -19.53
CA GLU A 9 8.36 5.53 -18.95
C GLU A 9 8.35 4.45 -17.85
N TRP A 10 7.37 4.51 -16.92
CA TRP A 10 7.25 3.55 -15.83
C TRP A 10 6.97 2.14 -16.32
N TYR A 11 6.25 1.99 -17.44
CA TYR A 11 6.01 0.69 -18.09
C TYR A 11 7.29 -0.09 -18.36
N GLN A 12 8.42 0.58 -18.64
CA GLN A 12 9.70 -0.08 -18.88
C GLN A 12 10.34 -0.68 -17.61
N GLN A 13 9.84 -0.32 -16.44
CA GLN A 13 10.40 -0.71 -15.14
C GLN A 13 9.56 -1.77 -14.42
N VAL A 14 8.34 -2.06 -14.90
CA VAL A 14 7.38 -2.95 -14.22
C VAL A 14 6.90 -4.07 -15.14
N PRO A 15 6.51 -5.24 -14.61
CA PRO A 15 6.11 -6.40 -15.42
C PRO A 15 4.64 -6.36 -15.86
N TRP A 16 3.92 -5.26 -15.65
CA TRP A 16 2.47 -5.16 -15.92
C TRP A 16 2.20 -5.03 -17.42
N GLN A 17 1.07 -5.63 -17.87
CA GLN A 17 0.74 -5.71 -19.29
C GLN A 17 -0.18 -4.57 -19.77
N THR A 18 -0.94 -3.97 -18.86
CA THR A 18 -1.88 -2.91 -19.21
C THR A 18 -1.49 -1.56 -18.59
N MET A 19 -1.80 -0.47 -19.29
CA MET A 19 -1.41 0.87 -18.85
C MET A 19 -2.10 1.28 -17.54
N GLU A 20 -3.31 0.80 -17.28
CA GLU A 20 -4.03 1.02 -16.02
C GLU A 20 -3.28 0.39 -14.85
N GLN A 21 -2.73 -0.82 -15.03
CA GLN A 21 -1.93 -1.49 -14.01
C GLN A 21 -0.62 -0.75 -13.76
N VAL A 22 0.01 -0.24 -14.82
CA VAL A 22 1.24 0.56 -14.73
C VAL A 22 0.99 1.86 -13.98
N GLU A 23 -0.08 2.56 -14.31
CA GLU A 23 -0.49 3.80 -13.64
C GLU A 23 -0.82 3.57 -12.17
N GLN A 24 -1.63 2.55 -11.88
CA GLN A 24 -1.97 2.16 -10.51
C GLN A 24 -0.71 1.81 -9.69
N ASP A 25 0.22 1.07 -10.29
CA ASP A 25 1.48 0.70 -9.64
C ASP A 25 2.34 1.91 -9.29
N LEU A 26 2.45 2.89 -10.20
CA LEU A 26 3.17 4.13 -9.96
C LEU A 26 2.53 4.96 -8.84
N VAL A 27 1.18 5.01 -8.80
CA VAL A 27 0.42 5.65 -7.72
C VAL A 27 0.70 4.97 -6.37
N ILE A 28 0.68 3.63 -6.33
CA ILE A 28 0.99 2.86 -5.11
C ILE A 28 2.43 3.12 -4.66
N CYS A 29 3.39 3.12 -5.57
CA CYS A 29 4.79 3.39 -5.26
C CYS A 29 4.98 4.77 -4.63
N ARG A 30 4.37 5.82 -5.20
CA ARG A 30 4.36 7.15 -4.61
C ARG A 30 3.69 7.18 -3.24
N ALA A 31 2.51 6.57 -3.11
CA ALA A 31 1.78 6.52 -1.85
C ALA A 31 2.60 5.88 -0.72
N LEU A 32 3.34 4.80 -1.01
CA LEU A 32 4.23 4.16 -0.05
C LEU A 32 5.35 5.10 0.40
N VAL A 33 6.00 5.82 -0.53
CA VAL A 33 7.04 6.80 -0.17
C VAL A 33 6.44 7.93 0.66
N GLU A 34 5.30 8.49 0.25
CA GLU A 34 4.64 9.58 1.00
C GLU A 34 4.27 9.18 2.44
N ILE A 35 3.74 7.95 2.63
CA ILE A 35 3.39 7.43 3.96
C ILE A 35 4.65 7.22 4.81
N PHE A 36 5.65 6.51 4.30
CA PHE A 36 6.81 6.09 5.09
C PHE A 36 7.97 7.11 5.14
N SER A 37 7.85 8.24 4.43
CA SER A 37 8.70 9.40 4.61
C SER A 37 8.24 10.32 5.75
N ASP A 38 7.04 10.09 6.27
CA ASP A 38 6.53 10.81 7.44
C ASP A 38 6.92 10.09 8.71
N ASP A 39 7.61 10.78 9.62
CA ASP A 39 8.17 10.17 10.85
C ASP A 39 7.09 9.58 11.76
N LEU A 40 5.93 10.24 11.88
CA LEU A 40 4.83 9.73 12.69
C LEU A 40 4.29 8.40 12.11
N LEU A 41 4.03 8.38 10.80
CA LEU A 41 3.49 7.20 10.12
C LEU A 41 4.52 6.06 10.07
N ALA A 42 5.78 6.36 9.75
CA ALA A 42 6.86 5.36 9.66
C ALA A 42 7.17 4.68 11.00
N ASN A 43 6.95 5.38 12.12
CA ASN A 43 7.15 4.82 13.46
C ASN A 43 5.90 4.12 14.02
N SER A 44 4.72 4.38 13.46
CA SER A 44 3.45 3.87 13.97
C SER A 44 2.84 2.77 13.11
N LEU A 45 3.29 2.61 11.86
CA LEU A 45 2.71 1.70 10.88
C LEU A 45 3.75 0.72 10.32
N ALA A 46 3.29 -0.48 10.00
CA ALA A 46 4.05 -1.44 9.21
C ALA A 46 3.25 -1.88 7.98
N LEU A 47 3.92 -2.01 6.84
CA LEU A 47 3.35 -2.53 5.61
C LEU A 47 3.26 -4.06 5.69
N ARG A 48 2.13 -4.61 5.24
CA ARG A 48 1.90 -6.06 5.16
C ARG A 48 1.18 -6.44 3.87
N GLY A 49 0.72 -7.69 3.79
CA GLY A 49 -0.10 -8.18 2.69
C GLY A 49 0.65 -8.43 1.39
N GLY A 50 -0.12 -8.55 0.32
CA GLY A 50 0.40 -8.87 -1.01
C GLY A 50 1.33 -7.80 -1.57
N THR A 51 1.02 -6.53 -1.33
CA THR A 51 1.85 -5.41 -1.78
C THR A 51 3.24 -5.44 -1.14
N ALA A 52 3.32 -5.65 0.18
CA ALA A 52 4.60 -5.80 0.87
C ALA A 52 5.40 -6.98 0.31
N LEU A 53 4.74 -8.14 0.21
CA LEU A 53 5.37 -9.37 -0.25
C LEU A 53 5.98 -9.22 -1.65
N HIS A 54 5.18 -8.75 -2.61
CA HIS A 54 5.59 -8.72 -4.01
C HIS A 54 6.51 -7.54 -4.34
N LYS A 55 6.36 -6.37 -3.69
CA LYS A 55 7.22 -5.23 -3.94
C LYS A 55 8.59 -5.33 -3.25
N LEU A 56 8.68 -6.01 -2.11
CA LEU A 56 9.90 -5.99 -1.29
C LEU A 56 10.72 -7.28 -1.38
N PHE A 57 10.10 -8.40 -1.72
CA PHE A 57 10.76 -9.71 -1.64
C PHE A 57 10.83 -10.47 -2.96
N PHE A 58 10.15 -9.99 -4.01
CA PHE A 58 10.22 -10.60 -5.33
C PHE A 58 10.69 -9.60 -6.40
N SER A 59 11.68 -10.00 -7.19
CA SER A 59 12.15 -9.25 -8.35
C SER A 59 12.32 -10.21 -9.55
N PRO A 60 11.56 -10.04 -10.63
CA PRO A 60 10.45 -9.09 -10.81
C PRO A 60 9.24 -9.45 -9.93
N GLN A 61 8.35 -8.47 -9.73
CA GLN A 61 7.09 -8.71 -9.02
C GLN A 61 6.25 -9.76 -9.76
N GLN A 62 5.75 -10.76 -9.00
CA GLN A 62 5.03 -11.90 -9.59
C GLN A 62 3.51 -11.70 -9.62
N ARG A 63 3.00 -10.77 -8.80
CA ARG A 63 1.58 -10.50 -8.69
C ARG A 63 1.32 -9.00 -8.60
N TYR A 64 0.33 -8.54 -9.38
CA TYR A 64 -0.23 -7.20 -9.28
C TYR A 64 -1.01 -7.02 -7.97
N SER A 65 -0.95 -5.83 -7.40
CA SER A 65 -1.71 -5.45 -6.20
C SER A 65 -2.29 -4.06 -6.37
N GLU A 66 -3.51 -3.86 -5.84
CA GLU A 66 -4.26 -2.61 -5.91
C GLU A 66 -4.39 -1.93 -4.54
N ASP A 67 -4.01 -2.64 -3.48
CA ASP A 67 -4.26 -2.24 -2.10
C ASP A 67 -2.95 -1.99 -1.35
N ILE A 68 -2.99 -1.09 -0.38
CA ILE A 68 -1.95 -0.91 0.64
C ILE A 68 -2.53 -1.40 1.97
N ASP A 69 -1.97 -2.49 2.49
CA ASP A 69 -2.36 -3.06 3.77
C ASP A 69 -1.35 -2.65 4.84
N LEU A 70 -1.84 -1.95 5.85
CA LEU A 70 -1.06 -1.46 6.97
C LEU A 70 -1.52 -2.11 8.28
N VAL A 71 -0.62 -2.15 9.23
CA VAL A 71 -0.93 -2.49 10.63
C VAL A 71 -0.39 -1.40 11.53
N GLN A 72 -1.20 -0.99 12.50
CA GLN A 72 -0.72 -0.09 13.54
C GLN A 72 0.12 -0.89 14.55
N ILE A 73 1.37 -0.51 14.72
CA ILE A 73 2.35 -1.18 15.59
C ILE A 73 2.52 -0.49 16.95
N THR A 74 1.85 0.66 17.16
CA THR A 74 1.86 1.41 18.41
C THR A 74 0.46 1.42 19.02
N ALA A 75 0.37 1.41 20.35
CA ALA A 75 -0.91 1.41 21.09
C ALA A 75 -1.49 2.83 21.28
N GLU A 76 -1.25 3.73 20.33
CA GLU A 76 -1.73 5.12 20.38
C GLU A 76 -3.08 5.30 19.67
N PRO A 77 -3.83 6.39 19.94
CA PRO A 77 -5.06 6.69 19.22
C PRO A 77 -4.83 6.79 17.71
N PHE A 78 -5.68 6.15 16.92
CA PHE A 78 -5.52 6.08 15.47
C PHE A 78 -5.93 7.37 14.73
N GLY A 79 -6.73 8.24 15.34
CA GLY A 79 -7.22 9.48 14.71
C GLY A 79 -6.12 10.35 14.08
N PRO A 80 -5.04 10.69 14.80
CA PRO A 80 -3.93 11.47 14.23
C PRO A 80 -3.26 10.80 13.02
N LEU A 81 -3.18 9.46 13.02
CA LEU A 81 -2.62 8.72 11.88
C LEU A 81 -3.52 8.81 10.64
N VAL A 82 -4.85 8.75 10.84
CA VAL A 82 -5.83 8.94 9.75
C VAL A 82 -5.65 10.29 9.08
N ASP A 83 -5.58 11.36 9.87
CA ASP A 83 -5.43 12.71 9.33
C ASP A 83 -4.09 12.88 8.60
N ARG A 84 -3.02 12.30 9.15
CA ARG A 84 -1.70 12.36 8.52
C ARG A 84 -1.65 11.55 7.22
N ILE A 85 -2.23 10.35 7.15
CA ILE A 85 -2.33 9.59 5.90
C ILE A 85 -3.09 10.40 4.84
N ARG A 86 -4.21 11.04 5.20
CA ARG A 86 -4.97 11.88 4.29
C ARG A 86 -4.14 13.06 3.77
N GLU A 87 -3.40 13.74 4.63
CA GLU A 87 -2.51 14.84 4.24
C GLU A 87 -1.44 14.38 3.26
N ARG A 88 -0.76 13.26 3.56
CA ARG A 88 0.32 12.72 2.71
C ARG A 88 -0.21 12.23 1.37
N LEU A 89 -1.42 11.72 1.31
CA LEU A 89 -2.05 11.24 0.09
C LEU A 89 -2.97 12.28 -0.59
N ALA A 90 -2.88 13.56 -0.23
CA ALA A 90 -3.70 14.63 -0.79
C ALA A 90 -3.60 14.78 -2.32
N PHE A 91 -2.52 14.29 -2.94
CA PHE A 91 -2.37 14.25 -4.40
C PHE A 91 -3.40 13.33 -5.09
N LEU A 92 -4.07 12.45 -4.36
CA LEU A 92 -5.17 11.59 -4.83
C LEU A 92 -6.56 12.20 -4.59
N GLY A 93 -6.64 13.38 -3.98
CA GLY A 93 -7.89 14.01 -3.55
C GLY A 93 -8.42 13.45 -2.23
N GLU A 94 -9.69 13.79 -1.91
CA GLU A 94 -10.31 13.38 -0.65
C GLU A 94 -10.78 11.92 -0.70
N PRO A 95 -10.40 11.09 0.31
CA PRO A 95 -10.81 9.69 0.34
C PRO A 95 -12.22 9.51 0.87
N LYS A 96 -12.90 8.48 0.36
CA LYS A 96 -14.06 7.91 1.05
C LYS A 96 -13.59 7.04 2.21
N ARG A 97 -14.02 7.33 3.43
CA ARG A 97 -13.64 6.62 4.65
C ARG A 97 -14.68 5.56 5.01
N SER A 98 -14.22 4.41 5.50
CA SER A 98 -15.07 3.33 5.99
C SER A 98 -14.48 2.78 7.29
N PRO A 99 -14.87 3.32 8.45
CA PRO A 99 -14.47 2.78 9.74
C PRO A 99 -15.18 1.45 9.99
N LYS A 100 -14.43 0.46 10.44
CA LYS A 100 -14.92 -0.82 10.95
C LYS A 100 -14.42 -1.00 12.38
N ALA A 101 -14.97 -1.95 13.12
CA ALA A 101 -14.62 -2.15 14.53
C ALA A 101 -13.11 -2.34 14.79
N ASN A 102 -12.36 -2.91 13.83
CA ASN A 102 -10.96 -3.29 13.97
C ASN A 102 -10.06 -2.77 12.85
N ASP A 103 -10.67 -2.25 11.79
CA ASP A 103 -9.98 -1.83 10.59
C ASP A 103 -10.49 -0.46 10.18
N PHE A 104 -9.59 0.35 9.69
CA PHE A 104 -9.91 1.62 9.09
C PHE A 104 -9.50 1.60 7.62
N THR A 105 -10.44 1.91 6.72
CA THR A 105 -10.20 1.87 5.29
C THR A 105 -10.44 3.24 4.65
N MET A 106 -9.49 3.67 3.81
CA MET A 106 -9.63 4.81 2.91
C MET A 106 -9.66 4.33 1.47
N TYR A 107 -10.57 4.89 0.68
CA TYR A 107 -10.67 4.65 -0.75
C TYR A 107 -10.43 5.97 -1.49
N PHE A 108 -9.32 6.03 -2.21
CA PHE A 108 -9.02 7.10 -3.15
C PHE A 108 -9.44 6.66 -4.55
N ARG A 109 -10.14 7.52 -5.29
CA ARG A 109 -10.62 7.24 -6.64
C ARG A 109 -10.04 8.23 -7.61
N PHE A 110 -9.60 7.75 -8.75
CA PHE A 110 -9.08 8.57 -9.83
C PHE A 110 -9.36 7.89 -11.18
N GLU A 111 -9.30 8.65 -12.26
CA GLU A 111 -9.49 8.14 -13.62
C GLU A 111 -8.13 7.81 -14.24
N SER A 112 -8.07 6.72 -15.01
CA SER A 112 -6.88 6.38 -15.79
C SER A 112 -6.66 7.39 -16.92
N GLU A 113 -5.39 7.58 -17.30
CA GLU A 113 -5.02 8.51 -18.37
C GLU A 113 -5.06 7.88 -19.77
N PHE A 114 -4.99 6.55 -19.87
CA PHE A 114 -5.04 5.85 -21.15
C PHE A 114 -6.45 5.36 -21.47
N PRO A 115 -6.91 5.53 -22.74
CA PRO A 115 -8.18 4.95 -23.20
C PRO A 115 -8.15 3.41 -23.24
N PRO A 116 -9.28 2.75 -22.90
CA PRO A 116 -10.51 3.32 -22.37
C PRO A 116 -10.32 3.88 -20.96
N ILE A 117 -10.86 5.10 -20.72
CA ILE A 117 -10.75 5.72 -19.39
C ILE A 117 -11.51 4.88 -18.36
N MET A 118 -10.79 4.43 -17.35
CA MET A 118 -11.29 3.55 -16.29
C MET A 118 -11.25 4.26 -14.93
N ASN A 119 -12.22 3.94 -14.09
CA ASN A 119 -12.20 4.36 -12.69
C ASN A 119 -11.26 3.46 -11.89
N LEU A 120 -10.11 3.98 -11.52
CA LEU A 120 -9.14 3.33 -10.66
C LEU A 120 -9.40 3.66 -9.20
N ARG A 121 -8.92 2.80 -8.31
CA ARG A 121 -9.13 2.93 -6.87
C ARG A 121 -7.92 2.44 -6.10
N LEU A 122 -7.31 3.31 -5.31
CA LEU A 122 -6.37 2.89 -4.27
C LEU A 122 -7.13 2.67 -2.97
N LYS A 123 -7.05 1.46 -2.41
CA LYS A 123 -7.52 1.12 -1.07
C LYS A 123 -6.33 1.15 -0.11
N VAL A 124 -6.44 1.92 0.95
CA VAL A 124 -5.49 1.90 2.08
C VAL A 124 -6.25 1.38 3.29
N GLU A 125 -5.91 0.18 3.72
CA GLU A 125 -6.52 -0.47 4.88
C GLU A 125 -5.52 -0.55 6.03
N THR A 126 -5.95 -0.19 7.23
CA THR A 126 -5.12 -0.28 8.43
C THR A 126 -5.82 -1.08 9.51
N ASN A 127 -5.20 -2.18 9.92
CA ASN A 127 -5.61 -2.91 11.11
C ASN A 127 -5.09 -2.19 12.36
N THR A 128 -6.00 -1.86 13.28
CA THR A 128 -5.72 -1.06 14.47
C THR A 128 -5.67 -1.86 15.77
N ARG A 129 -5.73 -3.18 15.72
CA ARG A 129 -5.75 -4.05 16.91
C ARG A 129 -4.53 -4.93 17.10
N GLU A 130 -3.78 -5.19 16.05
CA GLU A 130 -2.61 -6.08 16.13
C GLU A 130 -1.35 -5.34 16.60
N HIS A 131 -1.42 -4.67 17.76
CA HIS A 131 -0.25 -3.99 18.35
C HIS A 131 0.82 -4.97 18.84
N PHE A 132 0.50 -6.24 18.98
CA PHE A 132 1.41 -7.29 19.42
C PHE A 132 1.95 -8.05 18.20
N THR A 133 3.13 -7.67 17.75
CA THR A 133 3.80 -8.39 16.67
C THR A 133 4.51 -9.61 17.20
N VAL A 134 4.04 -10.80 16.81
CA VAL A 134 4.77 -12.07 17.03
C VAL A 134 5.99 -12.15 16.11
N SER A 135 6.00 -11.36 15.03
CA SER A 135 7.04 -11.38 13.99
C SER A 135 7.92 -10.13 14.10
N GLU A 136 9.22 -10.34 13.89
CA GLU A 136 10.20 -9.25 13.88
C GLU A 136 9.95 -8.27 12.74
N LEU A 137 9.94 -6.97 13.08
CA LEU A 137 9.88 -5.88 12.12
C LEU A 137 11.27 -5.57 11.56
N ILE A 138 11.31 -5.28 10.27
CA ILE A 138 12.50 -4.84 9.56
C ILE A 138 12.21 -3.57 8.77
N LYS A 139 13.25 -2.81 8.45
CA LYS A 139 13.17 -1.66 7.56
C LYS A 139 13.88 -1.99 6.26
N ILE A 140 13.18 -1.84 5.14
CA ILE A 140 13.70 -2.12 3.80
C ILE A 140 13.74 -0.79 3.02
N PRO A 141 14.92 -0.41 2.46
CA PRO A 141 15.02 0.75 1.59
C PRO A 141 14.10 0.58 0.38
N PHE A 142 13.36 1.64 0.06
CA PHE A 142 12.45 1.68 -1.07
C PHE A 142 12.59 3.01 -1.79
N GLU A 143 12.75 2.97 -3.10
CA GLU A 143 12.97 4.13 -3.94
C GLU A 143 12.03 4.11 -5.14
N VAL A 144 11.54 5.29 -5.50
CA VAL A 144 10.78 5.54 -6.74
C VAL A 144 11.55 6.58 -7.54
N ASN A 145 11.89 6.24 -8.77
CA ASN A 145 12.59 7.12 -9.69
C ASN A 145 11.82 7.17 -11.02
N SER A 146 10.90 8.11 -11.12
CA SER A 146 10.17 8.44 -12.34
C SER A 146 10.12 9.96 -12.55
N GLN A 147 9.88 10.41 -13.77
CA GLN A 147 9.74 11.86 -14.05
C GLN A 147 8.52 12.47 -13.39
N TRP A 148 7.50 11.67 -13.03
CA TRP A 148 6.34 12.15 -12.28
C TRP A 148 6.61 12.32 -10.80
N PHE A 149 7.41 11.41 -10.23
CA PHE A 149 7.72 11.43 -8.80
C PHE A 149 9.06 10.77 -8.54
N MET A 150 9.88 11.43 -7.75
CA MET A 150 11.14 10.87 -7.22
C MET A 150 11.12 10.97 -5.70
N GLY A 151 11.44 9.87 -5.04
CA GLY A 151 11.52 9.83 -3.58
C GLY A 151 11.98 8.49 -3.07
N SER A 152 12.43 8.47 -1.82
CA SER A 152 12.88 7.26 -1.14
C SER A 152 12.45 7.28 0.32
N CYS A 153 12.28 6.09 0.90
CA CYS A 153 11.98 5.91 2.31
C CYS A 153 12.51 4.57 2.80
N ASN A 154 12.37 4.31 4.09
CA ASN A 154 12.54 2.97 4.66
C ASN A 154 11.17 2.40 5.02
N LEU A 155 10.71 1.41 4.28
CA LEU A 155 9.45 0.72 4.55
C LEU A 155 9.60 -0.19 5.76
N THR A 156 8.84 0.09 6.82
CA THR A 156 8.71 -0.83 7.97
C THR A 156 7.78 -1.98 7.58
N THR A 157 8.25 -3.21 7.69
CA THR A 157 7.50 -4.42 7.34
C THR A 157 7.95 -5.59 8.21
N TYR A 158 7.29 -6.74 8.07
CA TYR A 158 7.68 -7.98 8.74
C TYR A 158 8.77 -8.73 7.96
N LYS A 159 9.59 -9.50 8.65
CA LYS A 159 10.43 -10.49 7.97
C LYS A 159 9.58 -11.41 7.09
N PHE A 160 10.16 -11.90 5.99
CA PHE A 160 9.46 -12.69 4.97
C PHE A 160 8.55 -13.79 5.54
N GLY A 161 9.01 -14.57 6.53
CA GLY A 161 8.21 -15.60 7.19
C GLY A 161 6.98 -15.08 7.94
N GLY A 162 7.05 -13.87 8.50
CA GLY A 162 5.95 -13.22 9.20
C GLY A 162 4.85 -12.72 8.26
N ILE A 163 5.20 -12.27 7.05
CA ILE A 163 4.22 -11.84 6.04
C ILE A 163 3.35 -13.01 5.58
N ILE A 164 3.97 -14.17 5.32
CA ILE A 164 3.26 -15.38 4.87
C ILE A 164 2.35 -15.92 5.98
N GLY A 165 2.82 -15.93 7.24
CA GLY A 165 2.03 -16.39 8.39
C GLY A 165 0.76 -15.56 8.62
N ASN A 166 0.83 -14.25 8.45
CA ASN A 166 -0.32 -13.35 8.60
C ASN A 166 -1.34 -13.45 7.44
N GLN A 167 -0.92 -13.89 6.25
CA GLN A 167 -1.85 -14.18 5.15
C GLN A 167 -2.62 -15.49 5.39
N ALA A 168 -2.02 -16.48 6.03
CA ALA A 168 -2.67 -17.76 6.35
C ALA A 168 -3.70 -17.63 7.47
N ALA A 169 -3.54 -16.69 8.40
CA ALA A 169 -4.50 -16.43 9.47
C ALA A 169 -5.84 -15.85 9.00
N GLY A 170 -5.89 -15.30 7.77
CA GLY A 170 -7.13 -14.80 7.14
C GLY A 170 -7.97 -15.86 6.41
N ILE A 171 -7.46 -17.10 6.26
CA ILE A 171 -8.19 -18.20 5.63
C ILE A 171 -8.69 -19.13 6.75
N VAL A 172 -9.84 -18.77 7.34
CA VAL A 172 -10.61 -19.73 8.16
C VAL A 172 -11.32 -20.67 7.18
N PRO A 173 -11.01 -21.97 7.16
CA PRO A 173 -11.79 -22.92 6.38
C PRO A 173 -13.18 -23.00 7.01
N THR A 174 -14.23 -22.62 6.28
CA THR A 174 -15.60 -22.95 6.63
C THR A 174 -15.73 -24.47 6.65
N GLN A 175 -15.59 -25.08 7.82
CA GLN A 175 -16.02 -26.46 8.02
C GLN A 175 -17.51 -26.54 7.75
N LYS A 176 -17.90 -27.18 6.64
CA LYS A 176 -19.24 -27.72 6.49
C LYS A 176 -19.44 -28.75 7.60
N ARG A 177 -20.38 -28.47 8.50
CA ARG A 177 -20.90 -29.50 9.41
C ARG A 177 -21.85 -30.44 8.64
N PRO A 178 -21.85 -31.73 9.00
CA PRO A 178 -22.67 -32.77 8.38
C PRO A 178 -24.18 -32.54 8.58
#